data_873ca4e01819bf05e13a7b630bef7710
#
_entry.id   873ca4e01819bf05e13a7b630bef7710
#
_cell.length_a   1.000
_cell.length_b   1.000
_cell.length_c   1.000
_cell.angle_alpha   90.00
_cell.angle_beta   90.00
_cell.angle_gamma   90.00
#
_symmetry.space_group_name_H-M   'P 1'
#
loop_
_entity.id
_entity.type
_entity.pdbx_description
1 polymer ?
#
loop_
_entity_poly.entity_id
_entity_poly.type
_entity_poly.pdbx_seq_one_letter_code
_entity_poly.pdbx_strand_id
1 'polypeptide(L)'
;MEIQFLVDNTMLDGRFANNGWLQELPDPVTKLVWDNAAILSMDTAKKLGVEKDDMVTVTVRGQSIQAAVFVQPGQASNTVSIALGYGRTETGRVGKGAGFNVYPLRHRDALGFDAVTVVPLNKKYTDVRDEWFGDVVKLTGLVTTQDHFALEGRPLIREASLTRFAHHPEFAKHAVHVPALRALWDDPAKVGQQWGMSIDLGACVGCGACTIACQAENNISIVGKAQVRKGREMHWIRIDRYFSFNKSVDMDDSNTEVSHQPVGCQQCEHAPCENVCPVAATLHSSDGLNDMVYNRCVGTRYCANNCPWKVRRFNFLDWRGDVEDVAKLKYNPDVTLRSRGVMEKCTYCVQRIRGAQRDAKLKTGNEKVQDGVIVVACQQVCPSDAITFGDIMDPTSKVSVAKKSVRNYEMLAELNTRPRTSYLARIRNPHPRLEPKHEDAAEGHHGAAAAGAPTGHAAPAAHGAQAEQPKGHEAGASHP
;
A
#
# COMPACT_ATOMS: atom_id res chain seq x y z
N MET A 1 28.55 15.76 9.78
CA MET A 1 27.18 15.27 9.70
C MET A 1 26.83 14.63 11.04
N GLU A 2 25.55 14.38 11.28
CA GLU A 2 25.03 13.70 12.46
C GLU A 2 24.38 12.38 12.06
N ILE A 3 24.58 11.32 12.85
CA ILE A 3 23.83 10.06 12.71
C ILE A 3 22.76 9.98 13.77
N GLN A 4 21.57 9.52 13.37
CA GLN A 4 20.47 9.16 14.26
C GLN A 4 20.23 7.67 14.20
N PHE A 5 20.28 7.01 15.36
CA PHE A 5 19.97 5.61 15.51
C PHE A 5 18.48 5.45 15.82
N LEU A 6 17.73 4.85 14.90
CA LEU A 6 16.29 4.66 15.05
C LEU A 6 15.98 3.26 15.59
N VAL A 7 15.04 3.18 16.50
CA VAL A 7 14.40 1.89 16.81
C VAL A 7 13.46 1.57 15.66
N ASP A 8 13.64 0.43 15.02
CA ASP A 8 12.82 0.03 13.89
C ASP A 8 11.38 -0.28 14.32
N ASN A 9 10.41 0.07 13.50
CA ASN A 9 8.99 -0.13 13.78
C ASN A 9 8.59 -1.60 13.83
N THR A 10 9.33 -2.48 13.15
CA THR A 10 9.01 -3.90 12.99
C THR A 10 10.03 -4.81 13.65
N MET A 11 11.33 -4.54 13.46
CA MET A 11 12.42 -5.33 14.02
C MET A 11 12.75 -4.95 15.46
N LEU A 12 12.37 -3.75 15.91
CA LEU A 12 12.78 -3.12 17.16
C LEU A 12 14.31 -3.10 17.30
N ASP A 13 14.83 -3.82 18.29
CA ASP A 13 16.24 -4.03 18.54
C ASP A 13 16.79 -5.32 17.88
N GLY A 14 16.03 -5.94 17.00
CA GLY A 14 16.34 -7.19 16.32
C GLY A 14 15.72 -8.44 16.97
N ARG A 15 14.94 -8.29 18.05
CA ARG A 15 14.24 -9.43 18.67
C ARG A 15 13.22 -10.09 17.74
N PHE A 16 12.69 -9.35 16.78
CA PHE A 16 11.75 -9.83 15.77
C PHE A 16 12.37 -10.12 14.40
N ALA A 17 13.70 -10.08 14.28
CA ALA A 17 14.39 -10.28 13.00
C ALA A 17 14.03 -11.58 12.28
N ASN A 18 13.64 -12.64 12.98
CA ASN A 18 13.21 -13.90 12.37
C ASN A 18 11.71 -14.00 12.10
N ASN A 19 10.96 -12.91 12.22
CA ASN A 19 9.54 -12.87 11.88
C ASN A 19 9.34 -12.39 10.44
N GLY A 20 8.96 -13.31 9.54
CA GLY A 20 8.79 -13.00 8.11
C GLY A 20 7.63 -12.04 7.82
N TRP A 21 6.56 -12.04 8.61
CA TRP A 21 5.50 -11.04 8.46
C TRP A 21 6.02 -9.62 8.70
N LEU A 22 6.84 -9.44 9.75
CA LEU A 22 7.40 -8.14 10.09
C LEU A 22 8.54 -7.72 9.13
N GLN A 23 9.33 -8.68 8.62
CA GLN A 23 10.35 -8.40 7.59
C GLN A 23 9.71 -7.90 6.28
N GLU A 24 8.56 -8.44 5.91
CA GLU A 24 7.86 -8.06 4.66
C GLU A 24 6.90 -6.88 4.86
N LEU A 25 6.60 -6.46 6.11
CA LEU A 25 5.79 -5.28 6.37
C LEU A 25 6.55 -4.03 5.93
N PRO A 26 5.99 -3.24 4.99
CA PRO A 26 6.66 -2.03 4.54
C PRO A 26 6.79 -0.99 5.65
N ASP A 27 7.97 -0.38 5.75
CA ASP A 27 8.17 0.77 6.62
C ASP A 27 7.14 1.88 6.30
N PRO A 28 6.60 2.57 7.29
CA PRO A 28 5.55 3.57 7.09
C PRO A 28 5.88 4.67 6.08
N VAL A 29 7.13 5.12 6.02
CA VAL A 29 7.54 6.27 5.21
C VAL A 29 8.37 5.84 4.00
N THR A 30 9.45 5.09 4.19
CA THR A 30 10.34 4.65 3.10
C THR A 30 9.72 3.59 2.21
N LYS A 31 8.78 2.80 2.74
CA LYS A 31 8.22 1.59 2.12
C LYS A 31 9.24 0.48 1.89
N LEU A 32 10.40 0.57 2.53
CA LEU A 32 11.40 -0.48 2.53
C LEU A 32 10.87 -1.76 3.18
N VAL A 33 11.31 -2.89 2.67
CA VAL A 33 11.07 -4.23 3.23
C VAL A 33 12.36 -5.02 3.21
N TRP A 34 12.53 -5.92 4.19
CA TRP A 34 13.64 -6.86 4.28
C TRP A 34 15.03 -6.23 4.50
N ASP A 35 15.15 -4.91 4.53
CA ASP A 35 16.39 -4.18 4.80
C ASP A 35 16.13 -2.91 5.61
N ASN A 36 17.16 -2.46 6.32
CA ASN A 36 17.33 -1.07 6.70
C ASN A 36 18.25 -0.36 5.69
N ALA A 37 18.37 0.97 5.78
CA ALA A 37 19.19 1.77 4.90
C ALA A 37 19.78 2.99 5.63
N ALA A 38 20.84 3.57 5.06
CA ALA A 38 21.30 4.90 5.41
C ALA A 38 20.36 5.93 4.75
N ILE A 39 19.42 6.46 5.52
CA ILE A 39 18.41 7.41 5.05
C ILE A 39 19.02 8.80 5.04
N LEU A 40 19.04 9.44 3.87
CA LEU A 40 19.58 10.79 3.63
C LEU A 40 18.47 11.69 3.06
N SER A 41 18.60 13.00 3.34
CA SER A 41 17.80 14.02 2.64
C SER A 41 18.24 14.15 1.18
N MET A 42 17.39 14.74 0.34
CA MET A 42 17.72 15.03 -1.06
C MET A 42 18.95 15.96 -1.17
N ASP A 43 19.02 17.00 -0.33
CA ASP A 43 20.13 17.92 -0.28
C ASP A 43 21.45 17.25 0.15
N THR A 44 21.40 16.40 1.18
CA THR A 44 22.58 15.66 1.67
C THR A 44 23.08 14.66 0.64
N ALA A 45 22.17 13.92 0.00
CA ALA A 45 22.52 12.98 -1.06
C ALA A 45 23.18 13.68 -2.26
N LYS A 46 22.64 14.83 -2.68
CA LYS A 46 23.24 15.67 -3.74
C LYS A 46 24.64 16.17 -3.37
N LYS A 47 24.84 16.63 -2.12
CA LYS A 47 26.17 17.09 -1.64
C LYS A 47 27.20 15.96 -1.61
N LEU A 48 26.79 14.75 -1.27
CA LEU A 48 27.64 13.56 -1.25
C LEU A 48 27.85 12.94 -2.64
N GLY A 49 27.06 13.33 -3.64
CA GLY A 49 27.07 12.73 -4.98
C GLY A 49 26.58 11.28 -5.00
N VAL A 50 25.58 10.94 -4.16
CA VAL A 50 25.00 9.60 -4.04
C VAL A 50 23.52 9.60 -4.37
N GLU A 51 23.05 8.46 -4.88
CA GLU A 51 21.67 8.19 -5.21
C GLU A 51 21.15 6.98 -4.41
N LYS A 52 19.84 6.71 -4.53
CA LYS A 52 19.24 5.47 -4.01
C LYS A 52 20.05 4.26 -4.48
N ASP A 53 20.27 3.32 -3.56
CA ASP A 53 20.99 2.06 -3.76
C ASP A 53 22.54 2.18 -3.83
N ASP A 54 23.11 3.39 -3.79
CA ASP A 54 24.57 3.52 -3.64
C ASP A 54 25.01 3.04 -2.27
N MET A 55 26.19 2.40 -2.23
CA MET A 55 26.80 2.01 -0.97
C MET A 55 27.66 3.14 -0.41
N VAL A 56 27.56 3.34 0.88
CA VAL A 56 28.39 4.28 1.65
C VAL A 56 29.07 3.58 2.83
N THR A 57 30.24 4.08 3.21
CA THR A 57 30.85 3.78 4.49
C THR A 57 30.41 4.83 5.50
N VAL A 58 29.82 4.38 6.59
CA VAL A 58 29.35 5.20 7.71
C VAL A 58 30.30 4.96 8.87
N THR A 59 30.96 6.01 9.35
CA THR A 59 31.99 5.93 10.40
C THR A 59 31.63 6.82 11.60
N VAL A 60 31.57 6.22 12.79
CA VAL A 60 31.35 6.89 14.08
C VAL A 60 32.50 6.53 15.01
N ARG A 61 33.20 7.54 15.55
CA ARG A 61 34.33 7.33 16.50
C ARG A 61 35.34 6.25 16.10
N GLY A 62 35.63 6.15 14.79
CA GLY A 62 36.58 5.17 14.26
C GLY A 62 35.99 3.77 13.96
N GLN A 63 34.77 3.48 14.33
CA GLN A 63 34.05 2.27 13.93
C GLN A 63 33.29 2.51 12.63
N SER A 64 33.32 1.57 11.71
CA SER A 64 32.74 1.73 10.37
C SER A 64 31.84 0.55 9.98
N ILE A 65 30.77 0.86 9.28
CA ILE A 65 29.92 -0.13 8.57
C ILE A 65 29.73 0.30 7.12
N GLN A 66 29.30 -0.61 6.28
CA GLN A 66 28.79 -0.29 4.94
C GLN A 66 27.28 -0.41 4.94
N ALA A 67 26.57 0.53 4.34
CA ALA A 67 25.12 0.51 4.21
C ALA A 67 24.69 1.08 2.85
N ALA A 68 23.53 0.66 2.37
CA ALA A 68 22.93 1.21 1.17
C ALA A 68 22.18 2.51 1.48
N VAL A 69 22.25 3.47 0.57
CA VAL A 69 21.58 4.77 0.67
C VAL A 69 20.11 4.65 0.25
N PHE A 70 19.25 5.26 1.03
CA PHE A 70 17.89 5.59 0.63
C PHE A 70 17.67 7.10 0.75
N VAL A 71 17.26 7.74 -0.35
CA VAL A 71 17.00 9.18 -0.38
C VAL A 71 15.53 9.41 -0.05
N GLN A 72 15.26 10.13 1.05
CA GLN A 72 13.92 10.38 1.54
C GLN A 72 13.65 11.89 1.60
N PRO A 73 12.58 12.36 0.90
CA PRO A 73 12.09 13.73 1.06
C PRO A 73 11.71 14.02 2.51
N GLY A 74 12.00 15.22 3.00
CA GLY A 74 11.67 15.66 4.37
C GLY A 74 12.63 15.16 5.46
N GLN A 75 13.68 14.41 5.11
CA GLN A 75 14.75 14.06 6.03
C GLN A 75 15.60 15.31 6.33
N ALA A 76 16.06 15.46 7.57
CA ALA A 76 16.89 16.59 7.95
C ALA A 76 18.20 16.62 7.16
N SER A 77 18.59 17.81 6.68
CA SER A 77 19.87 18.01 5.99
C SER A 77 21.06 17.74 6.91
N ASN A 78 22.16 17.23 6.36
CA ASN A 78 23.38 16.83 7.07
C ASN A 78 23.18 15.76 8.16
N THR A 79 22.07 15.02 8.09
CA THR A 79 21.74 13.92 9.00
C THR A 79 21.63 12.63 8.22
N VAL A 80 22.14 11.53 8.78
CA VAL A 80 21.87 10.17 8.33
C VAL A 80 21.09 9.42 9.39
N SER A 81 19.95 8.84 9.04
CA SER A 81 19.16 8.01 9.96
C SER A 81 19.29 6.55 9.56
N ILE A 82 19.56 5.66 10.53
CA ILE A 82 19.62 4.21 10.26
C ILE A 82 18.88 3.45 11.36
N ALA A 83 17.99 2.56 10.94
CA ALA A 83 17.24 1.71 11.86
C ALA A 83 18.09 0.56 12.40
N LEU A 84 17.90 0.26 13.69
CA LEU A 84 18.51 -0.86 14.40
C LEU A 84 17.81 -2.19 14.08
N GLY A 85 18.39 -3.31 14.49
CA GLY A 85 17.73 -4.61 14.53
C GLY A 85 17.96 -5.52 13.32
N TYR A 86 18.58 -5.01 12.28
CA TYR A 86 18.95 -5.74 11.06
C TYR A 86 20.40 -6.26 11.08
N GLY A 87 20.78 -7.00 10.04
CA GLY A 87 22.15 -7.47 9.80
C GLY A 87 22.61 -8.58 10.74
N ARG A 88 21.69 -9.36 11.32
CA ARG A 88 22.00 -10.49 12.17
C ARG A 88 22.52 -11.68 11.37
N THR A 89 23.60 -12.30 11.86
CA THR A 89 24.19 -13.51 11.27
C THR A 89 23.66 -14.77 11.95
N GLU A 90 23.50 -14.70 13.29
CA GLU A 90 22.98 -15.79 14.11
C GLU A 90 21.52 -15.51 14.48
N THR A 91 20.65 -16.00 13.64
CA THR A 91 19.18 -15.92 13.75
C THR A 91 18.57 -17.08 12.97
N GLY A 92 17.24 -17.18 12.98
CA GLY A 92 16.57 -18.19 12.16
C GLY A 92 16.64 -17.88 10.65
N ARG A 93 16.11 -18.80 9.85
CA ARG A 93 16.13 -18.79 8.37
C ARG A 93 15.67 -17.48 7.73
N VAL A 94 14.70 -16.78 8.34
CA VAL A 94 14.09 -15.57 7.78
C VAL A 94 14.98 -14.34 7.96
N GLY A 95 15.56 -14.18 9.14
CA GLY A 95 16.29 -12.96 9.49
C GLY A 95 17.77 -12.96 9.13
N LYS A 96 18.34 -14.14 8.76
CA LYS A 96 19.77 -14.27 8.48
C LYS A 96 20.19 -13.41 7.29
N GLY A 97 21.13 -12.48 7.54
CA GLY A 97 21.66 -11.59 6.49
C GLY A 97 20.69 -10.52 5.99
N ALA A 98 19.55 -10.29 6.64
CA ALA A 98 18.64 -9.21 6.27
C ALA A 98 19.19 -7.85 6.75
N GLY A 99 19.45 -6.94 5.80
CA GLY A 99 19.91 -5.58 6.08
C GLY A 99 21.32 -5.46 6.67
N PHE A 100 21.57 -4.34 7.35
CA PHE A 100 22.91 -3.95 7.83
C PHE A 100 22.92 -3.86 9.36
N ASN A 101 23.97 -4.42 10.00
CA ASN A 101 24.16 -4.33 11.44
C ASN A 101 24.73 -2.97 11.82
N VAL A 102 23.94 -2.16 12.52
CA VAL A 102 24.28 -0.79 12.94
C VAL A 102 24.87 -0.73 14.36
N TYR A 103 24.73 -1.77 15.15
CA TYR A 103 25.19 -1.79 16.55
C TYR A 103 26.67 -1.47 16.75
N PRO A 104 27.62 -1.83 15.85
CA PRO A 104 29.03 -1.45 15.99
C PRO A 104 29.29 0.07 16.03
N LEU A 105 28.39 0.87 15.47
CA LEU A 105 28.50 2.33 15.47
C LEU A 105 27.96 2.98 16.75
N ARG A 106 27.22 2.23 17.57
CA ARG A 106 26.49 2.76 18.70
C ARG A 106 27.32 2.68 19.98
N HIS A 107 27.57 3.80 20.61
CA HIS A 107 28.35 3.90 21.84
C HIS A 107 27.45 4.08 23.06
N ARG A 108 27.94 3.64 24.23
CA ARG A 108 27.17 3.65 25.49
C ARG A 108 26.71 5.06 25.91
N ASP A 109 27.51 6.07 25.62
CA ASP A 109 27.28 7.49 25.93
C ASP A 109 26.57 8.25 24.81
N ALA A 110 26.31 7.58 23.67
CA ALA A 110 25.66 8.16 22.48
C ALA A 110 24.68 7.15 21.86
N LEU A 111 23.63 6.81 22.60
CA LEU A 111 22.69 5.75 22.19
C LEU A 111 21.73 6.18 21.10
N GLY A 112 21.41 7.47 20.98
CA GLY A 112 20.41 8.00 20.04
C GLY A 112 21.00 8.69 18.83
N PHE A 113 22.12 9.40 19.01
CA PHE A 113 22.79 10.19 17.95
C PHE A 113 24.25 10.42 18.27
N ASP A 114 25.04 10.69 17.23
CA ASP A 114 26.47 11.01 17.36
C ASP A 114 26.96 11.75 16.11
N ALA A 115 28.21 12.25 16.14
CA ALA A 115 28.87 12.77 14.95
C ALA A 115 29.23 11.63 13.99
N VAL A 116 29.11 11.85 12.68
CA VAL A 116 29.33 10.82 11.66
C VAL A 116 30.08 11.35 10.44
N THR A 117 30.92 10.50 9.87
CA THR A 117 31.48 10.68 8.53
C THR A 117 30.86 9.66 7.58
N VAL A 118 30.37 10.13 6.42
CA VAL A 118 29.79 9.29 5.38
C VAL A 118 30.63 9.46 4.11
N VAL A 119 31.10 8.32 3.56
CA VAL A 119 31.97 8.30 2.38
C VAL A 119 31.37 7.37 1.33
N PRO A 120 31.12 7.85 0.09
CA PRO A 120 30.64 7.02 -1.02
C PRO A 120 31.64 5.93 -1.38
N LEU A 121 31.12 4.73 -1.76
CA LEU A 121 31.92 3.58 -2.17
C LEU A 121 31.97 3.36 -3.68
N ASN A 122 31.31 4.19 -4.47
CA ASN A 122 31.18 4.06 -5.93
C ASN A 122 30.74 2.64 -6.40
N LYS A 123 29.87 2.02 -5.64
CA LYS A 123 29.26 0.73 -5.97
C LYS A 123 27.79 0.70 -5.56
N LYS A 124 26.97 -0.02 -6.30
CA LYS A 124 25.55 -0.26 -5.96
C LYS A 124 25.40 -1.44 -4.99
N TYR A 125 24.38 -1.36 -4.15
CA TYR A 125 24.01 -2.44 -3.26
C TYR A 125 23.61 -3.68 -4.05
N THR A 126 24.15 -4.81 -3.65
CA THR A 126 23.77 -6.11 -4.19
C THR A 126 23.63 -7.11 -3.06
N ASP A 127 22.48 -7.71 -2.98
CA ASP A 127 22.15 -8.77 -2.03
C ASP A 127 22.11 -10.12 -2.76
N VAL A 128 22.64 -11.16 -2.14
CA VAL A 128 22.60 -12.52 -2.67
C VAL A 128 21.85 -13.38 -1.68
N ARG A 129 20.70 -13.87 -2.07
CA ARG A 129 19.83 -14.68 -1.20
C ARG A 129 19.45 -15.98 -1.85
N ASP A 130 19.32 -17.01 -1.04
CA ASP A 130 18.69 -18.26 -1.45
C ASP A 130 17.17 -18.00 -1.58
N GLU A 131 16.63 -18.31 -2.75
CA GLU A 131 15.18 -18.35 -2.95
C GLU A 131 14.60 -19.71 -2.55
N TRP A 132 13.27 -19.76 -2.43
CA TRP A 132 12.46 -20.88 -1.96
C TRP A 132 12.73 -22.25 -2.61
N PHE A 133 13.41 -22.29 -3.76
CA PHE A 133 13.68 -23.52 -4.50
C PHE A 133 15.18 -23.83 -4.64
N GLY A 134 16.01 -23.24 -3.76
CA GLY A 134 17.45 -23.41 -3.81
C GLY A 134 18.17 -22.60 -4.88
N ASP A 135 17.44 -21.76 -5.61
CA ASP A 135 18.04 -20.83 -6.56
C ASP A 135 18.68 -19.66 -5.84
N VAL A 136 19.93 -19.40 -6.10
CA VAL A 136 20.61 -18.20 -5.60
C VAL A 136 20.28 -17.02 -6.49
N VAL A 137 19.56 -16.05 -5.93
CA VAL A 137 19.16 -14.84 -6.65
C VAL A 137 20.01 -13.66 -6.21
N LYS A 138 20.62 -13.02 -7.19
CA LYS A 138 21.35 -11.77 -6.99
C LYS A 138 20.37 -10.60 -7.17
N LEU A 139 20.09 -9.88 -6.09
CA LEU A 139 19.23 -8.72 -6.10
C LEU A 139 20.08 -7.45 -6.05
N THR A 140 19.86 -6.54 -6.98
CA THR A 140 20.50 -5.23 -6.98
C THR A 140 19.53 -4.20 -6.43
N GLY A 141 19.96 -3.45 -5.43
CA GLY A 141 19.24 -2.37 -4.79
C GLY A 141 18.31 -2.78 -3.65
N LEU A 142 17.88 -1.78 -2.91
CA LEU A 142 16.86 -1.86 -1.86
C LEU A 142 15.48 -2.16 -2.46
N VAL A 143 14.63 -2.84 -1.70
CA VAL A 143 13.28 -3.21 -2.17
C VAL A 143 12.21 -2.41 -1.43
N THR A 144 11.33 -1.78 -2.20
CA THR A 144 10.18 -1.03 -1.70
C THR A 144 8.87 -1.59 -2.27
N THR A 145 7.77 -1.41 -1.56
CA THR A 145 6.44 -1.76 -2.05
C THR A 145 5.74 -0.62 -2.77
N GLN A 146 6.30 0.59 -2.71
CA GLN A 146 5.78 1.79 -3.37
C GLN A 146 6.94 2.69 -3.78
N ASP A 147 7.22 2.79 -5.07
CA ASP A 147 8.22 3.72 -5.61
C ASP A 147 7.62 5.11 -5.86
N HIS A 148 6.37 5.16 -6.32
CA HIS A 148 5.65 6.40 -6.57
C HIS A 148 5.31 7.13 -5.26
N PHE A 149 5.57 8.42 -5.17
CA PHE A 149 5.46 9.18 -3.93
C PHE A 149 4.66 10.50 -4.04
N ALA A 150 4.30 10.96 -5.23
CA ALA A 150 3.56 12.19 -5.45
C ALA A 150 2.12 11.92 -5.90
N LEU A 151 1.18 12.77 -5.49
CA LEU A 151 -0.22 12.72 -5.93
C LEU A 151 -0.41 13.24 -7.36
N GLU A 152 0.53 14.06 -7.87
CA GLU A 152 0.50 14.65 -9.23
C GLU A 152 -0.82 15.37 -9.53
N GLY A 153 -1.32 16.13 -8.57
CA GLY A 153 -2.58 16.86 -8.66
C GLY A 153 -3.85 16.01 -8.55
N ARG A 154 -3.72 14.69 -8.36
CA ARG A 154 -4.89 13.81 -8.13
C ARG A 154 -5.33 13.87 -6.68
N PRO A 155 -6.58 14.21 -6.34
CA PRO A 155 -7.06 14.34 -4.97
C PRO A 155 -7.43 12.97 -4.36
N LEU A 156 -6.48 12.02 -4.33
CA LEU A 156 -6.68 10.69 -3.74
C LEU A 156 -6.79 10.78 -2.22
N ILE A 157 -5.88 11.53 -1.58
CA ILE A 157 -5.99 11.94 -0.19
C ILE A 157 -6.54 13.36 -0.17
N ARG A 158 -7.63 13.56 0.58
CA ARG A 158 -8.25 14.88 0.75
C ARG A 158 -7.93 15.39 2.13
N GLU A 159 -7.33 16.57 2.18
CA GLU A 159 -6.91 17.18 3.44
C GLU A 159 -7.06 18.70 3.39
N ALA A 160 -7.26 19.31 4.55
CA ALA A 160 -7.36 20.75 4.72
C ALA A 160 -6.78 21.17 6.07
N SER A 161 -6.36 22.44 6.19
CA SER A 161 -6.12 23.06 7.50
C SER A 161 -7.44 23.21 8.28
N LEU A 162 -7.36 23.33 9.60
CA LEU A 162 -8.53 23.60 10.42
C LEU A 162 -9.22 24.90 10.03
N THR A 163 -8.47 25.93 9.69
CA THR A 163 -8.97 27.22 9.21
C THR A 163 -9.79 27.05 7.92
N ARG A 164 -9.22 26.37 6.91
CA ARG A 164 -9.94 26.08 5.66
C ARG A 164 -11.19 25.25 5.90
N PHE A 165 -11.12 24.24 6.76
CA PHE A 165 -12.28 23.40 7.10
C PHE A 165 -13.39 24.21 7.77
N ALA A 166 -13.05 25.17 8.64
CA ALA A 166 -14.03 26.03 9.31
C ALA A 166 -14.81 26.91 8.29
N HIS A 167 -14.15 27.39 7.25
CA HIS A 167 -14.77 28.21 6.19
C HIS A 167 -15.44 27.37 5.09
N HIS A 168 -14.89 26.20 4.77
CA HIS A 168 -15.34 25.30 3.70
C HIS A 168 -15.45 23.85 4.18
N PRO A 169 -16.43 23.51 5.05
CA PRO A 169 -16.54 22.19 5.65
C PRO A 169 -16.74 21.05 4.64
N GLU A 170 -17.32 21.36 3.46
CA GLU A 170 -17.55 20.38 2.40
C GLU A 170 -16.39 20.26 1.37
N PHE A 171 -15.22 20.82 1.67
CA PHE A 171 -14.05 20.80 0.77
C PHE A 171 -13.76 19.40 0.20
N ALA A 172 -13.98 18.37 1.00
CA ALA A 172 -13.71 16.99 0.59
C ALA A 172 -14.62 16.52 -0.54
N LYS A 173 -15.87 16.96 -0.59
CA LYS A 173 -16.84 16.61 -1.63
C LYS A 173 -16.53 17.34 -2.95
N HIS A 174 -16.08 18.59 -2.86
CA HIS A 174 -15.83 19.45 -4.01
C HIS A 174 -14.44 19.30 -4.62
N ALA A 175 -13.56 18.46 -4.04
CA ALA A 175 -12.21 18.25 -4.55
C ALA A 175 -12.16 17.59 -5.94
N VAL A 176 -13.21 16.90 -6.34
CA VAL A 176 -13.35 16.25 -7.67
C VAL A 176 -14.71 16.57 -8.25
N HIS A 177 -14.72 16.98 -9.52
CA HIS A 177 -15.98 17.05 -10.26
C HIS A 177 -16.43 15.63 -10.63
N VAL A 178 -17.59 15.21 -10.09
CA VAL A 178 -18.21 13.94 -10.44
C VAL A 178 -19.30 14.22 -11.47
N PRO A 179 -19.16 13.74 -12.72
CA PRO A 179 -20.16 13.94 -13.75
C PRO A 179 -21.46 13.21 -13.42
N ALA A 180 -22.52 13.47 -14.17
CA ALA A 180 -23.76 12.69 -14.05
C ALA A 180 -23.48 11.22 -14.37
N LEU A 181 -23.49 10.38 -13.33
CA LEU A 181 -23.11 8.98 -13.42
C LEU A 181 -24.26 8.15 -14.00
N ARG A 182 -23.98 7.38 -15.05
CA ARG A 182 -24.90 6.44 -15.68
C ARG A 182 -24.31 5.03 -15.61
N ALA A 183 -25.12 4.03 -15.23
CA ALA A 183 -24.77 2.64 -15.28
C ALA A 183 -25.39 1.97 -16.51
N LEU A 184 -24.73 0.92 -17.04
CA LEU A 184 -25.24 0.08 -18.13
C LEU A 184 -26.14 -1.05 -17.61
N TRP A 185 -26.10 -1.32 -16.32
CA TRP A 185 -26.88 -2.36 -15.62
C TRP A 185 -27.45 -1.82 -14.33
N ASP A 186 -28.47 -2.51 -13.85
CA ASP A 186 -29.15 -2.17 -12.61
C ASP A 186 -28.23 -2.35 -11.39
N ASP A 187 -28.58 -1.65 -10.32
CA ASP A 187 -27.89 -1.81 -9.04
C ASP A 187 -28.10 -3.24 -8.50
N PRO A 188 -27.09 -3.83 -7.85
CA PRO A 188 -27.26 -5.11 -7.19
C PRO A 188 -28.39 -5.07 -6.16
N ALA A 189 -29.18 -6.15 -6.10
CA ALA A 189 -30.24 -6.26 -5.11
C ALA A 189 -29.65 -6.23 -3.69
N LYS A 190 -30.21 -5.38 -2.83
CA LYS A 190 -29.81 -5.26 -1.42
C LYS A 190 -30.75 -6.07 -0.56
N VAL A 191 -30.27 -7.20 -0.03
CA VAL A 191 -31.05 -8.12 0.80
C VAL A 191 -30.40 -8.22 2.19
N GLY A 192 -31.19 -7.95 3.23
CA GLY A 192 -30.70 -8.02 4.61
C GLY A 192 -29.67 -6.93 4.95
N GLN A 193 -28.73 -7.27 5.82
CA GLN A 193 -27.65 -6.38 6.21
C GLN A 193 -26.66 -6.17 5.05
N GLN A 194 -26.15 -4.97 4.92
CA GLN A 194 -25.22 -4.56 3.86
C GLN A 194 -23.94 -4.02 4.46
N TRP A 195 -22.82 -4.64 4.16
CA TRP A 195 -21.55 -4.33 4.83
C TRP A 195 -20.79 -3.20 4.13
N GLY A 196 -20.21 -2.33 4.94
CA GLY A 196 -19.38 -1.24 4.48
C GLY A 196 -18.33 -0.82 5.51
N MET A 197 -17.40 0.03 5.08
CA MET A 197 -16.27 0.49 5.88
C MET A 197 -16.08 2.00 5.70
N SER A 198 -15.63 2.66 6.76
CA SER A 198 -15.13 4.03 6.73
C SER A 198 -13.75 4.08 7.38
N ILE A 199 -12.82 4.84 6.79
CA ILE A 199 -11.45 4.98 7.29
C ILE A 199 -11.18 6.47 7.53
N ASP A 200 -10.92 6.86 8.77
CA ASP A 200 -10.58 8.25 9.13
C ASP A 200 -9.08 8.50 8.90
N LEU A 201 -8.76 9.32 7.89
CA LEU A 201 -7.38 9.69 7.59
C LEU A 201 -6.81 10.71 8.59
N GLY A 202 -7.67 11.38 9.37
CA GLY A 202 -7.24 12.23 10.47
C GLY A 202 -6.73 11.43 11.67
N ALA A 203 -7.29 10.23 11.89
CA ALA A 203 -6.89 9.33 12.97
C ALA A 203 -5.78 8.36 12.54
N CYS A 204 -5.69 8.02 11.25
CA CYS A 204 -4.71 7.06 10.74
C CYS A 204 -3.27 7.60 10.82
N VAL A 205 -2.41 6.88 11.53
CA VAL A 205 -0.97 7.21 11.69
C VAL A 205 -0.06 6.41 10.74
N GLY A 206 -0.60 5.58 9.86
CA GLY A 206 0.18 4.82 8.87
C GLY A 206 1.02 3.65 9.43
N CYS A 207 0.79 3.21 10.67
CA CYS A 207 1.65 2.27 11.41
C CYS A 207 1.75 0.85 10.82
N GLY A 208 0.86 0.43 9.91
CA GLY A 208 0.89 -0.89 9.29
C GLY A 208 0.29 -2.05 10.12
N ALA A 209 -0.15 -1.82 11.36
CA ALA A 209 -0.73 -2.86 12.20
C ALA A 209 -1.92 -3.60 11.53
N CYS A 210 -2.78 -2.86 10.81
CA CYS A 210 -3.90 -3.42 10.05
C CYS A 210 -3.44 -4.37 8.92
N THR A 211 -2.28 -4.12 8.30
CA THR A 211 -1.69 -4.99 7.28
C THR A 211 -1.29 -6.34 7.88
N ILE A 212 -0.60 -6.34 9.02
CA ILE A 212 -0.19 -7.58 9.72
C ILE A 212 -1.40 -8.35 10.24
N ALA A 213 -2.36 -7.68 10.86
CA ALA A 213 -3.57 -8.35 11.35
C ALA A 213 -4.36 -8.99 10.21
N CYS A 214 -4.47 -8.31 9.06
CA CYS A 214 -5.10 -8.87 7.87
C CYS A 214 -4.33 -10.10 7.36
N GLN A 215 -2.99 -10.04 7.36
CA GLN A 215 -2.12 -11.13 6.92
C GLN A 215 -2.27 -12.37 7.80
N ALA A 216 -2.25 -12.19 9.12
CA ALA A 216 -2.43 -13.28 10.08
C ALA A 216 -3.83 -13.89 10.02
N GLU A 217 -4.88 -13.05 10.03
CA GLU A 217 -6.29 -13.48 10.00
C GLU A 217 -6.65 -14.26 8.74
N ASN A 218 -6.16 -13.79 7.58
CA ASN A 218 -6.61 -14.29 6.29
C ASN A 218 -5.60 -15.25 5.62
N ASN A 219 -4.66 -15.81 6.36
CA ASN A 219 -3.67 -16.74 5.83
C ASN A 219 -2.91 -16.20 4.60
N ILE A 220 -2.59 -14.91 4.61
CA ILE A 220 -1.87 -14.28 3.50
C ILE A 220 -0.40 -14.69 3.56
N SER A 221 0.12 -15.16 2.44
CA SER A 221 1.48 -15.68 2.36
C SER A 221 2.54 -14.58 2.41
N ILE A 222 3.71 -14.90 2.98
CA ILE A 222 4.96 -14.17 2.83
C ILE A 222 5.59 -14.64 1.52
N VAL A 223 6.14 -13.72 0.73
CA VAL A 223 6.69 -14.05 -0.59
C VAL A 223 8.19 -13.86 -0.70
N GLY A 224 8.81 -13.15 0.25
CA GLY A 224 10.24 -12.89 0.27
C GLY A 224 10.68 -11.69 -0.58
N LYS A 225 11.87 -11.18 -0.28
CA LYS A 225 12.44 -9.96 -0.87
C LYS A 225 12.46 -9.98 -2.40
N ALA A 226 12.87 -11.11 -3.00
CA ALA A 226 12.98 -11.25 -4.45
C ALA A 226 11.62 -11.15 -5.17
N GLN A 227 10.57 -11.65 -4.56
CA GLN A 227 9.23 -11.57 -5.14
C GLN A 227 8.59 -10.19 -4.92
N VAL A 228 8.84 -9.54 -3.78
CA VAL A 228 8.44 -8.14 -3.59
C VAL A 228 9.11 -7.24 -4.63
N ARG A 229 10.40 -7.45 -4.95
CA ARG A 229 11.10 -6.73 -6.03
C ARG A 229 10.40 -6.86 -7.38
N LYS A 230 9.71 -7.97 -7.63
CA LYS A 230 8.92 -8.22 -8.85
C LYS A 230 7.47 -7.68 -8.74
N GLY A 231 7.13 -6.92 -7.68
CA GLY A 231 5.78 -6.40 -7.41
C GLY A 231 4.76 -7.51 -7.10
N ARG A 232 5.19 -8.60 -6.44
CA ARG A 232 4.36 -9.77 -6.16
C ARG A 232 4.00 -9.94 -4.69
N GLU A 233 4.14 -8.89 -3.89
CA GLU A 233 3.68 -8.88 -2.50
C GLU A 233 2.18 -9.20 -2.41
N MET A 234 1.76 -9.89 -1.32
CA MET A 234 0.40 -10.45 -1.20
C MET A 234 -0.50 -9.69 -0.23
N HIS A 235 -0.09 -8.57 0.34
CA HIS A 235 -0.90 -7.81 1.29
C HIS A 235 -2.25 -7.39 0.68
N TRP A 236 -3.37 -7.74 1.34
CA TRP A 236 -4.72 -7.37 0.90
C TRP A 236 -5.11 -5.93 1.25
N ILE A 237 -4.49 -5.38 2.28
CA ILE A 237 -4.52 -3.96 2.62
C ILE A 237 -3.08 -3.44 2.59
N ARG A 238 -2.85 -2.38 1.83
CA ARG A 238 -1.60 -1.65 1.82
C ARG A 238 -1.82 -0.26 2.38
N ILE A 239 -0.78 0.38 2.85
CA ILE A 239 -0.83 1.78 3.25
C ILE A 239 0.01 2.57 2.26
N ASP A 240 -0.66 3.28 1.37
CA ASP A 240 0.00 4.16 0.43
C ASP A 240 0.50 5.41 1.18
N ARG A 241 1.66 5.90 0.80
CA ARG A 241 2.31 7.08 1.36
C ARG A 241 2.53 8.08 0.25
N TYR A 242 2.16 9.34 0.51
CA TYR A 242 2.39 10.43 -0.43
C TYR A 242 3.08 11.58 0.27
N PHE A 243 4.05 12.17 -0.42
CA PHE A 243 4.67 13.42 -0.01
C PHE A 243 3.96 14.58 -0.70
N SER A 244 3.72 15.64 0.05
CA SER A 244 3.32 16.94 -0.47
C SER A 244 4.43 17.94 -0.23
N PHE A 245 4.72 18.72 -1.26
CA PHE A 245 5.74 19.76 -1.26
C PHE A 245 5.03 21.12 -1.34
N ASN A 246 5.53 22.10 -0.61
CA ASN A 246 4.98 23.44 -0.71
C ASN A 246 5.37 24.02 -2.08
N LYS A 247 4.41 24.44 -2.82
CA LYS A 247 4.31 25.06 -4.17
C LYS A 247 5.55 25.55 -4.96
N SER A 248 6.76 25.37 -4.49
CA SER A 248 7.95 25.59 -5.30
C SER A 248 8.15 24.41 -6.25
N VAL A 249 8.55 24.70 -7.46
CA VAL A 249 8.82 23.71 -8.53
C VAL A 249 9.93 22.73 -8.12
N ASP A 250 10.68 23.06 -7.10
CA ASP A 250 11.75 22.24 -6.56
C ASP A 250 11.26 21.50 -5.30
N MET A 251 11.44 20.19 -5.30
CA MET A 251 11.26 19.36 -4.12
C MET A 251 12.28 19.84 -3.07
N ASP A 252 11.77 20.45 -2.00
CA ASP A 252 12.58 20.97 -0.89
C ASP A 252 12.28 20.15 0.37
N ASP A 253 13.32 19.69 1.02
CA ASP A 253 13.22 18.92 2.26
C ASP A 253 12.60 19.72 3.42
N SER A 254 12.65 21.05 3.39
CA SER A 254 12.25 21.90 4.52
C SER A 254 10.73 21.96 4.78
N ASN A 255 9.92 21.70 3.76
CA ASN A 255 8.45 21.82 3.82
C ASN A 255 7.72 20.57 3.32
N THR A 256 8.37 19.42 3.41
CA THR A 256 7.78 18.15 3.00
C THR A 256 6.86 17.60 4.08
N GLU A 257 5.63 17.29 3.71
CA GLU A 257 4.66 16.61 4.57
C GLU A 257 4.32 15.23 4.05
N VAL A 258 3.95 14.33 4.97
CA VAL A 258 3.63 12.94 4.66
C VAL A 258 2.18 12.66 5.00
N SER A 259 1.46 12.04 4.05
CA SER A 259 0.10 11.55 4.23
C SER A 259 0.02 10.07 3.95
N HIS A 260 -0.78 9.35 4.75
CA HIS A 260 -0.98 7.91 4.66
C HIS A 260 -2.42 7.59 4.28
N GLN A 261 -2.60 6.60 3.40
CA GLN A 261 -3.92 6.13 3.01
C GLN A 261 -3.96 4.60 3.01
N PRO A 262 -4.67 3.96 3.95
CA PRO A 262 -4.95 2.53 3.87
C PRO A 262 -5.84 2.22 2.69
N VAL A 263 -5.44 1.27 1.83
CA VAL A 263 -6.19 0.90 0.62
C VAL A 263 -6.34 -0.62 0.56
N GLY A 264 -7.58 -1.07 0.69
CA GLY A 264 -7.99 -2.46 0.47
C GLY A 264 -9.01 -2.58 -0.67
N CYS A 265 -9.58 -3.76 -0.86
CA CYS A 265 -10.70 -3.90 -1.79
C CYS A 265 -11.86 -3.01 -1.35
N GLN A 266 -12.35 -2.18 -2.27
CA GLN A 266 -13.42 -1.22 -1.99
C GLN A 266 -14.82 -1.84 -1.98
N GLN A 267 -14.94 -3.14 -2.26
CA GLN A 267 -16.23 -3.86 -2.33
C GLN A 267 -17.25 -3.10 -3.19
N CYS A 268 -16.84 -2.76 -4.42
CA CYS A 268 -17.61 -1.93 -5.34
C CYS A 268 -18.95 -2.55 -5.69
N GLU A 269 -20.06 -1.78 -5.70
CA GLU A 269 -21.37 -2.25 -6.16
C GLU A 269 -21.37 -2.46 -7.68
N HIS A 270 -20.72 -1.56 -8.44
CA HIS A 270 -20.45 -1.74 -9.86
C HIS A 270 -19.01 -2.20 -10.05
N ALA A 271 -18.75 -3.46 -9.77
CA ALA A 271 -17.39 -3.98 -9.69
C ALA A 271 -16.79 -4.30 -11.07
N PRO A 272 -15.83 -3.49 -11.57
CA PRO A 272 -15.24 -3.72 -12.90
C PRO A 272 -14.44 -5.03 -12.98
N CYS A 273 -14.08 -5.61 -11.85
CA CYS A 273 -13.40 -6.90 -11.78
C CYS A 273 -14.33 -8.10 -12.01
N GLU A 274 -15.63 -7.94 -11.80
CA GLU A 274 -16.61 -9.01 -12.03
C GLU A 274 -16.87 -9.22 -13.52
N ASN A 275 -17.07 -8.13 -14.25
CA ASN A 275 -17.41 -8.15 -15.67
C ASN A 275 -16.33 -8.78 -16.56
N VAL A 276 -15.08 -8.75 -16.12
CA VAL A 276 -13.95 -9.29 -16.90
C VAL A 276 -13.52 -10.69 -16.48
N CYS A 277 -14.22 -11.30 -15.51
CA CYS A 277 -13.91 -12.65 -15.06
C CYS A 277 -14.58 -13.68 -15.97
N PRO A 278 -13.84 -14.51 -16.75
CA PRO A 278 -14.42 -15.44 -17.70
C PRO A 278 -15.18 -16.58 -17.06
N VAL A 279 -14.98 -16.82 -15.78
CA VAL A 279 -15.55 -17.95 -15.02
C VAL A 279 -16.41 -17.50 -13.84
N ALA A 280 -16.73 -16.21 -13.74
CA ALA A 280 -17.47 -15.63 -12.62
C ALA A 280 -16.91 -16.07 -11.23
N ALA A 281 -15.58 -16.10 -11.11
CA ALA A 281 -14.89 -16.39 -9.85
C ALA A 281 -14.97 -15.21 -8.88
N THR A 282 -15.32 -14.01 -9.36
CA THR A 282 -15.60 -12.85 -8.55
C THR A 282 -17.02 -12.38 -8.84
N LEU A 283 -17.84 -12.23 -7.81
CA LEU A 283 -19.26 -11.97 -7.91
C LEU A 283 -19.80 -11.28 -6.65
N HIS A 284 -20.97 -10.66 -6.74
CA HIS A 284 -21.66 -10.08 -5.60
C HIS A 284 -22.43 -11.13 -4.78
N SER A 285 -22.31 -11.02 -3.46
CA SER A 285 -23.20 -11.68 -2.52
C SER A 285 -24.43 -10.83 -2.23
N SER A 286 -25.49 -11.43 -1.67
CA SER A 286 -26.73 -10.75 -1.30
C SER A 286 -26.52 -9.63 -0.25
N ASP A 287 -25.50 -9.74 0.59
CA ASP A 287 -25.12 -8.77 1.60
C ASP A 287 -24.07 -7.75 1.10
N GLY A 288 -23.86 -7.71 -0.22
CA GLY A 288 -23.12 -6.69 -0.92
C GLY A 288 -21.60 -6.85 -0.89
N LEU A 289 -21.09 -8.02 -0.58
CA LEU A 289 -19.67 -8.30 -0.70
C LEU A 289 -19.32 -8.66 -2.15
N ASN A 290 -18.17 -8.17 -2.61
CA ASN A 290 -17.56 -8.70 -3.81
C ASN A 290 -16.77 -9.94 -3.43
N ASP A 291 -17.38 -11.09 -3.54
CA ASP A 291 -16.80 -12.37 -3.14
C ASP A 291 -15.78 -12.90 -4.13
N MET A 292 -14.89 -13.76 -3.66
CA MET A 292 -13.89 -14.45 -4.47
C MET A 292 -14.03 -15.96 -4.29
N VAL A 293 -14.48 -16.64 -5.34
CA VAL A 293 -14.60 -18.10 -5.35
C VAL A 293 -13.29 -18.69 -5.86
N TYR A 294 -12.41 -19.06 -4.93
CA TYR A 294 -11.05 -19.48 -5.23
C TYR A 294 -10.98 -20.69 -6.17
N ASN A 295 -11.87 -21.68 -5.98
CA ASN A 295 -11.88 -22.91 -6.79
C ASN A 295 -12.31 -22.70 -8.25
N ARG A 296 -12.99 -21.58 -8.56
CA ARG A 296 -13.32 -21.19 -9.93
C ARG A 296 -12.22 -20.41 -10.63
N CYS A 297 -11.32 -19.81 -9.87
CA CYS A 297 -10.32 -18.92 -10.44
C CYS A 297 -9.34 -19.69 -11.33
N VAL A 298 -9.27 -19.33 -12.61
CA VAL A 298 -8.34 -19.89 -13.61
C VAL A 298 -7.11 -19.00 -13.84
N GLY A 299 -6.95 -17.91 -13.09
CA GLY A 299 -5.74 -17.12 -13.08
C GLY A 299 -5.50 -16.20 -14.29
N THR A 300 -6.54 -15.79 -15.01
CA THR A 300 -6.41 -14.83 -16.13
C THR A 300 -5.86 -13.47 -15.72
N ARG A 301 -5.99 -13.08 -14.46
CA ARG A 301 -5.54 -11.80 -13.86
C ARG A 301 -6.16 -10.53 -14.44
N TYR A 302 -7.08 -10.62 -15.39
CA TYR A 302 -7.73 -9.45 -15.96
C TYR A 302 -8.45 -8.62 -14.89
N CYS A 303 -9.01 -9.25 -13.88
CA CYS A 303 -9.62 -8.56 -12.73
C CYS A 303 -8.65 -7.68 -11.95
N ALA A 304 -7.35 -8.01 -11.92
CA ALA A 304 -6.32 -7.15 -11.33
C ALA A 304 -6.01 -5.95 -12.22
N ASN A 305 -5.93 -6.15 -13.54
CA ASN A 305 -5.69 -5.07 -14.49
C ASN A 305 -6.86 -4.08 -14.50
N ASN A 306 -8.10 -4.57 -14.40
CA ASN A 306 -9.30 -3.76 -14.45
C ASN A 306 -9.68 -3.13 -13.10
N CYS A 307 -9.00 -3.49 -12.00
CA CYS A 307 -9.22 -2.87 -10.69
C CYS A 307 -8.56 -1.48 -10.65
N PRO A 308 -9.31 -0.36 -10.48
CA PRO A 308 -8.70 0.96 -10.43
C PRO A 308 -7.82 1.19 -9.19
N TRP A 309 -8.13 0.53 -8.07
CA TRP A 309 -7.33 0.63 -6.84
C TRP A 309 -6.14 -0.32 -6.79
N LYS A 310 -5.98 -1.25 -7.76
CA LYS A 310 -4.85 -2.21 -7.84
C LYS A 310 -4.66 -3.04 -6.55
N VAL A 311 -5.77 -3.54 -6.00
CA VAL A 311 -5.81 -4.25 -4.70
C VAL A 311 -6.04 -5.75 -4.82
N ARG A 312 -5.93 -6.30 -6.01
CA ARG A 312 -6.07 -7.74 -6.25
C ARG A 312 -4.69 -8.37 -6.40
N ARG A 313 -4.45 -9.44 -5.64
CA ARG A 313 -3.14 -10.11 -5.54
C ARG A 313 -3.21 -11.49 -6.18
N PHE A 314 -2.12 -11.90 -6.83
CA PHE A 314 -2.05 -13.17 -7.55
C PHE A 314 -0.99 -14.08 -6.97
N ASN A 315 -1.35 -15.35 -6.73
CA ASN A 315 -0.42 -16.37 -6.29
C ASN A 315 0.40 -16.89 -7.48
N PHE A 316 1.55 -16.28 -7.73
CA PHE A 316 2.47 -16.71 -8.81
C PHE A 316 3.11 -18.06 -8.53
N LEU A 317 3.32 -18.39 -7.25
CA LEU A 317 3.91 -19.63 -6.78
C LEU A 317 3.03 -20.25 -5.68
N ASP A 318 3.27 -21.52 -5.34
CA ASP A 318 2.69 -22.12 -4.13
C ASP A 318 3.58 -21.82 -2.93
N TRP A 319 3.21 -20.81 -2.18
CA TRP A 319 3.94 -20.34 -1.00
C TRP A 319 3.85 -21.28 0.21
N ARG A 320 3.17 -22.43 0.06
CA ARG A 320 2.89 -23.38 1.14
C ARG A 320 3.63 -24.72 0.96
N GLY A 321 4.29 -24.93 -0.17
CA GLY A 321 4.83 -26.22 -0.57
C GLY A 321 5.73 -26.89 0.48
N ASP A 322 6.56 -26.08 1.16
CA ASP A 322 7.58 -26.57 2.08
C ASP A 322 7.36 -26.14 3.54
N VAL A 323 6.09 -25.92 3.93
CA VAL A 323 5.78 -25.54 5.33
C VAL A 323 5.76 -26.78 6.21
N GLU A 324 6.66 -26.80 7.20
CA GLU A 324 6.71 -27.84 8.24
C GLU A 324 5.38 -27.97 8.99
N ASP A 325 5.04 -29.16 9.45
CA ASP A 325 3.74 -29.42 10.11
C ASP A 325 3.50 -28.51 11.32
N VAL A 326 4.51 -28.29 12.14
CA VAL A 326 4.42 -27.38 13.29
C VAL A 326 4.12 -25.94 12.84
N ALA A 327 4.72 -25.48 11.73
CA ALA A 327 4.48 -24.14 11.21
C ALA A 327 3.10 -23.99 10.57
N LYS A 328 2.38 -25.07 10.26
CA LYS A 328 0.99 -25.02 9.79
C LYS A 328 0.02 -24.56 10.88
N LEU A 329 0.39 -24.67 12.17
CA LEU A 329 -0.40 -24.18 13.30
C LEU A 329 -0.62 -22.65 13.27
N LYS A 330 0.15 -21.91 12.48
CA LYS A 330 -0.07 -20.46 12.26
C LYS A 330 -1.32 -20.13 11.45
N TYR A 331 -1.85 -21.10 10.72
CA TYR A 331 -2.99 -20.86 9.82
C TYR A 331 -4.31 -20.81 10.57
N ASN A 332 -5.13 -19.80 10.23
CA ASN A 332 -6.52 -19.71 10.69
C ASN A 332 -7.34 -20.80 9.99
N PRO A 333 -7.95 -21.76 10.74
CA PRO A 333 -8.73 -22.85 10.15
C PRO A 333 -10.01 -22.39 9.45
N ASP A 334 -10.55 -21.22 9.81
CA ASP A 334 -11.78 -20.68 9.21
C ASP A 334 -11.55 -20.01 7.84
N VAL A 335 -10.30 -19.92 7.40
CA VAL A 335 -9.92 -19.24 6.15
C VAL A 335 -9.23 -20.20 5.20
N THR A 336 -9.79 -20.34 4.00
CA THR A 336 -9.23 -21.17 2.93
C THR A 336 -7.77 -20.80 2.61
N LEU A 337 -6.90 -21.78 2.55
CA LEU A 337 -5.54 -21.64 2.02
C LEU A 337 -5.60 -21.65 0.49
N ARG A 338 -4.97 -20.67 -0.15
CA ARG A 338 -4.99 -20.53 -1.63
C ARG A 338 -3.73 -21.13 -2.22
N SER A 339 -3.89 -21.79 -3.36
CA SER A 339 -2.82 -22.40 -4.14
C SER A 339 -2.27 -21.44 -5.19
N ARG A 340 -1.22 -21.89 -5.91
CA ARG A 340 -0.71 -21.19 -7.10
C ARG A 340 -1.83 -20.98 -8.13
N GLY A 341 -1.78 -19.85 -8.83
CA GLY A 341 -2.69 -19.56 -9.95
C GLY A 341 -4.02 -18.92 -9.54
N VAL A 342 -4.20 -18.55 -8.27
CA VAL A 342 -5.46 -18.00 -7.75
C VAL A 342 -5.28 -16.53 -7.37
N MET A 343 -6.31 -15.73 -7.65
CA MET A 343 -6.39 -14.33 -7.21
C MET A 343 -6.90 -14.24 -5.77
N GLU A 344 -6.35 -13.27 -5.04
CA GLU A 344 -6.78 -12.93 -3.67
C GLU A 344 -7.11 -11.44 -3.54
N LYS A 345 -7.92 -11.10 -2.57
CA LYS A 345 -8.26 -9.71 -2.21
C LYS A 345 -8.91 -9.64 -0.83
N CYS A 346 -9.03 -8.44 -0.27
CA CYS A 346 -9.80 -8.22 0.95
C CYS A 346 -11.26 -8.69 0.79
N THR A 347 -11.75 -9.47 1.76
CA THR A 347 -13.11 -10.02 1.83
C THR A 347 -13.95 -9.40 2.94
N TYR A 348 -13.49 -8.31 3.59
CA TYR A 348 -14.05 -7.79 4.84
C TYR A 348 -14.09 -8.84 5.97
N CYS A 349 -13.13 -9.76 5.99
CA CYS A 349 -13.12 -10.88 6.94
C CYS A 349 -14.44 -11.66 6.92
N VAL A 350 -14.88 -12.12 5.73
CA VAL A 350 -16.16 -12.81 5.52
C VAL A 350 -16.40 -13.96 6.51
N GLN A 351 -15.34 -14.65 6.98
CA GLN A 351 -15.42 -15.67 8.00
C GLN A 351 -15.96 -15.13 9.33
N ARG A 352 -15.58 -13.90 9.74
CA ARG A 352 -16.09 -13.25 10.95
C ARG A 352 -17.55 -12.83 10.77
N ILE A 353 -17.92 -12.34 9.60
CA ILE A 353 -19.32 -11.99 9.28
C ILE A 353 -20.18 -13.23 9.37
N ARG A 354 -19.82 -14.32 8.65
CA ARG A 354 -20.58 -15.57 8.64
C ARG A 354 -20.62 -16.25 10.01
N GLY A 355 -19.54 -16.18 10.78
CA GLY A 355 -19.50 -16.66 12.17
C GLY A 355 -20.53 -15.94 13.03
N ALA A 356 -20.53 -14.60 13.03
CA ALA A 356 -21.47 -13.80 13.82
C ALA A 356 -22.94 -14.00 13.37
N GLN A 357 -23.21 -14.10 12.07
CA GLN A 357 -24.54 -14.41 11.54
C GLN A 357 -25.04 -15.78 12.01
N ARG A 358 -24.20 -16.81 11.94
CA ARG A 358 -24.51 -18.15 12.43
C ARG A 358 -24.82 -18.15 13.92
N ASP A 359 -24.00 -17.46 14.72
CA ASP A 359 -24.19 -17.36 16.17
C ASP A 359 -25.47 -16.60 16.53
N ALA A 360 -25.80 -15.53 15.81
CA ALA A 360 -27.04 -14.81 15.95
C ALA A 360 -28.24 -15.72 15.64
N LYS A 361 -28.19 -16.46 14.54
CA LYS A 361 -29.23 -17.40 14.15
C LYS A 361 -29.49 -18.50 15.19
N LEU A 362 -28.40 -19.05 15.76
CA LEU A 362 -28.48 -20.05 16.81
C LEU A 362 -29.13 -19.50 18.11
N LYS A 363 -28.82 -18.24 18.45
CA LYS A 363 -29.31 -17.61 19.69
C LYS A 363 -30.73 -17.04 19.55
N THR A 364 -31.07 -16.47 18.41
CA THR A 364 -32.31 -15.66 18.22
C THR A 364 -33.25 -16.20 17.14
N GLY A 365 -32.82 -17.20 16.36
CA GLY A 365 -33.55 -17.65 15.18
C GLY A 365 -33.38 -16.72 13.95
N ASN A 366 -32.66 -15.61 14.07
CA ASN A 366 -32.43 -14.62 13.01
C ASN A 366 -30.94 -14.36 12.78
N GLU A 367 -30.54 -14.22 11.52
CA GLU A 367 -29.15 -13.94 11.14
C GLU A 367 -28.73 -12.48 11.35
N LYS A 368 -29.64 -11.59 11.75
CA LYS A 368 -29.35 -10.17 11.96
C LYS A 368 -28.39 -9.98 13.14
N VAL A 369 -27.27 -9.32 12.88
CA VAL A 369 -26.21 -9.05 13.86
C VAL A 369 -26.30 -7.59 14.30
N GLN A 370 -26.15 -7.34 15.60
CA GLN A 370 -26.14 -5.97 16.14
C GLN A 370 -24.86 -5.24 15.72
N ASP A 371 -24.92 -3.90 15.60
CA ASP A 371 -23.75 -3.06 15.30
C ASP A 371 -22.66 -3.24 16.36
N GLY A 372 -21.40 -3.30 15.91
CA GLY A 372 -20.24 -3.49 16.79
C GLY A 372 -19.93 -4.94 17.19
N VAL A 373 -20.79 -5.93 16.89
CA VAL A 373 -20.51 -7.35 17.16
C VAL A 373 -19.50 -7.90 16.16
N ILE A 374 -19.61 -7.50 14.89
CA ILE A 374 -18.63 -7.87 13.87
C ILE A 374 -17.51 -6.82 13.87
N VAL A 375 -16.32 -7.26 14.26
CA VAL A 375 -15.11 -6.46 14.23
C VAL A 375 -14.11 -7.11 13.29
N VAL A 376 -13.83 -6.47 12.15
CA VAL A 376 -12.86 -6.99 11.17
C VAL A 376 -11.43 -6.87 11.71
N ALA A 377 -10.52 -7.75 11.26
CA ALA A 377 -9.17 -7.86 11.82
C ALA A 377 -8.40 -6.52 11.80
N CYS A 378 -8.49 -5.79 10.70
CA CYS A 378 -7.83 -4.48 10.56
C CYS A 378 -8.42 -3.40 11.51
N GLN A 379 -9.72 -3.46 11.81
CA GLN A 379 -10.36 -2.59 12.79
C GLN A 379 -9.91 -2.96 14.22
N GLN A 380 -9.93 -4.25 14.54
CA GLN A 380 -9.62 -4.74 15.88
C GLN A 380 -8.23 -4.30 16.38
N VAL A 381 -7.26 -4.26 15.47
CA VAL A 381 -5.85 -3.97 15.81
C VAL A 381 -5.51 -2.48 15.71
N CYS A 382 -6.41 -1.65 15.17
CA CYS A 382 -6.13 -0.25 14.91
C CYS A 382 -5.96 0.54 16.22
N PRO A 383 -4.74 1.04 16.56
CA PRO A 383 -4.51 1.69 17.85
C PRO A 383 -5.15 3.08 17.97
N SER A 384 -5.58 3.65 16.85
CA SER A 384 -6.18 4.97 16.76
C SER A 384 -7.67 4.94 16.36
N ASP A 385 -8.30 3.75 16.34
CA ASP A 385 -9.70 3.53 15.94
C ASP A 385 -10.09 4.18 14.60
N ALA A 386 -9.11 4.26 13.68
CA ALA A 386 -9.31 4.91 12.38
C ALA A 386 -10.26 4.14 11.45
N ILE A 387 -10.49 2.84 11.69
CA ILE A 387 -11.28 1.96 10.82
C ILE A 387 -12.61 1.63 11.50
N THR A 388 -13.71 1.93 10.83
CA THR A 388 -15.07 1.60 11.27
C THR A 388 -15.73 0.70 10.23
N PHE A 389 -16.31 -0.43 10.70
CA PHE A 389 -17.00 -1.41 9.87
C PHE A 389 -18.40 -1.68 10.43
N GLY A 390 -19.38 -1.95 9.56
CA GLY A 390 -20.75 -2.29 10.00
C GLY A 390 -21.77 -2.34 8.87
N ASP A 391 -23.04 -2.37 9.23
CA ASP A 391 -24.18 -2.37 8.33
C ASP A 391 -24.49 -0.96 7.86
N ILE A 392 -24.35 -0.70 6.55
CA ILE A 392 -24.63 0.64 5.97
C ILE A 392 -26.14 0.88 5.76
N MET A 393 -27.00 -0.11 5.93
CA MET A 393 -28.45 0.04 5.87
C MET A 393 -29.04 0.44 7.24
N ASP A 394 -28.32 0.21 8.31
CA ASP A 394 -28.70 0.72 9.64
C ASP A 394 -28.25 2.19 9.77
N PRO A 395 -29.18 3.16 9.80
CA PRO A 395 -28.82 4.57 9.89
C PRO A 395 -28.14 4.96 11.23
N THR A 396 -28.24 4.11 12.25
CA THR A 396 -27.68 4.32 13.59
C THR A 396 -26.33 3.64 13.76
N SER A 397 -25.91 2.78 12.84
CA SER A 397 -24.61 2.12 12.89
C SER A 397 -23.47 3.12 12.84
N LYS A 398 -22.35 2.80 13.51
CA LYS A 398 -21.16 3.65 13.53
C LYS A 398 -20.64 3.98 12.12
N VAL A 399 -20.67 3.00 11.22
CA VAL A 399 -20.22 3.21 9.84
C VAL A 399 -21.16 4.15 9.07
N SER A 400 -22.47 4.05 9.25
CA SER A 400 -23.44 4.96 8.62
C SER A 400 -23.30 6.38 9.13
N VAL A 401 -23.08 6.56 10.43
CA VAL A 401 -22.80 7.87 11.03
C VAL A 401 -21.50 8.47 10.44
N ALA A 402 -20.43 7.67 10.34
CA ALA A 402 -19.18 8.12 9.74
C ALA A 402 -19.36 8.53 8.26
N LYS A 403 -20.10 7.74 7.48
CA LYS A 403 -20.40 8.05 6.06
C LYS A 403 -21.26 9.30 5.85
N LYS A 404 -22.04 9.73 6.86
CA LYS A 404 -22.81 10.98 6.81
C LYS A 404 -21.97 12.22 7.15
N SER A 405 -20.75 12.05 7.66
CA SER A 405 -19.86 13.17 7.97
C SER A 405 -19.58 14.04 6.74
N VAL A 406 -19.48 15.35 6.96
CA VAL A 406 -19.09 16.32 5.91
C VAL A 406 -17.67 16.04 5.37
N ARG A 407 -16.81 15.40 6.17
CA ARG A 407 -15.47 14.96 5.75
C ARG A 407 -15.46 13.70 4.86
N ASN A 408 -16.62 13.01 4.76
CA ASN A 408 -16.67 11.75 4.02
C ASN A 408 -16.52 11.96 2.51
N TYR A 409 -15.71 11.10 1.90
CA TYR A 409 -15.56 11.03 0.44
C TYR A 409 -15.28 9.62 -0.04
N GLU A 410 -15.59 9.35 -1.29
CA GLU A 410 -15.22 8.15 -2.00
C GLU A 410 -14.02 8.43 -2.90
N MET A 411 -13.02 7.56 -2.84
CA MET A 411 -11.87 7.64 -3.74
C MET A 411 -12.29 7.20 -5.15
N LEU A 412 -11.93 7.98 -6.19
CA LEU A 412 -12.27 7.73 -7.59
C LEU A 412 -13.79 7.61 -7.83
N ALA A 413 -14.58 8.46 -7.17
CA ALA A 413 -16.04 8.49 -7.29
C ALA A 413 -16.51 8.71 -8.75
N GLU A 414 -15.70 9.44 -9.54
CA GLU A 414 -15.92 9.72 -10.96
C GLU A 414 -15.97 8.47 -11.86
N LEU A 415 -15.44 7.33 -11.39
CA LEU A 415 -15.49 6.06 -12.13
C LEU A 415 -16.80 5.29 -11.97
N ASN A 416 -17.74 5.78 -11.15
CA ASN A 416 -19.05 5.16 -10.89
C ASN A 416 -18.99 3.68 -10.45
N THR A 417 -17.95 3.31 -9.73
CA THR A 417 -17.82 1.94 -9.21
C THR A 417 -18.56 1.72 -7.91
N ARG A 418 -19.06 2.80 -7.27
CA ARG A 418 -19.80 2.82 -6.02
C ARG A 418 -19.14 2.01 -4.91
N PRO A 419 -18.01 2.50 -4.38
CA PRO A 419 -17.26 1.79 -3.36
C PRO A 419 -18.01 1.77 -2.03
N ARG A 420 -17.99 0.62 -1.35
CA ARG A 420 -18.54 0.49 0.02
C ARG A 420 -17.53 0.90 1.11
N THR A 421 -16.25 1.03 0.76
CA THR A 421 -15.25 1.71 1.59
C THR A 421 -15.25 3.19 1.25
N SER A 422 -15.31 4.06 2.26
CA SER A 422 -15.12 5.51 2.11
C SER A 422 -14.09 6.02 3.09
N TYR A 423 -13.70 7.27 2.93
CA TYR A 423 -12.67 7.90 3.74
C TYR A 423 -13.20 9.17 4.38
N LEU A 424 -12.75 9.46 5.60
CA LEU A 424 -12.91 10.79 6.20
C LEU A 424 -11.64 11.58 5.93
N ALA A 425 -11.79 12.75 5.32
CA ALA A 425 -10.70 13.64 4.98
C ALA A 425 -9.90 14.08 6.22
N ARG A 426 -8.62 14.25 6.06
CA ARG A 426 -7.71 14.66 7.11
C ARG A 426 -7.83 16.16 7.37
N ILE A 427 -7.98 16.54 8.65
CA ILE A 427 -7.91 17.94 9.08
C ILE A 427 -6.58 18.13 9.81
N ARG A 428 -5.80 19.09 9.37
CA ARG A 428 -4.54 19.49 9.99
C ARG A 428 -4.74 20.71 10.86
N ASN A 429 -4.07 20.72 11.99
CA ASN A 429 -4.02 21.86 12.89
C ASN A 429 -2.58 22.04 13.40
N PRO A 430 -1.63 22.40 12.52
CA PRO A 430 -0.27 22.63 12.93
C PRO A 430 -0.18 23.85 13.85
N HIS A 431 0.87 23.89 14.66
CA HIS A 431 1.15 25.09 15.46
C HIS A 431 1.43 26.29 14.51
N PRO A 432 0.92 27.52 14.78
CA PRO A 432 1.05 28.66 13.86
C PRO A 432 2.47 29.00 13.42
N ARG A 433 3.48 28.65 14.23
CA ARG A 433 4.90 28.80 13.84
C ARG A 433 5.38 27.78 12.81
N LEU A 434 4.62 26.68 12.61
CA LEU A 434 4.92 25.61 11.67
C LEU A 434 3.98 25.67 10.45
N GLU A 435 3.01 26.58 10.45
CA GLU A 435 2.18 26.78 9.25
C GLU A 435 3.02 27.39 8.13
N PRO A 436 2.97 26.82 6.93
CA PRO A 436 3.56 27.45 5.75
C PRO A 436 2.89 28.80 5.53
N LYS A 437 3.65 29.87 5.39
CA LYS A 437 3.16 31.25 5.23
C LYS A 437 2.35 31.51 3.94
N HIS A 438 1.94 30.48 3.17
CA HIS A 438 1.40 30.58 1.82
C HIS A 438 0.11 29.82 1.54
N GLU A 439 -0.68 29.42 2.55
CA GLU A 439 -2.01 28.80 2.28
C GLU A 439 -3.00 29.77 1.63
N ASP A 440 -2.84 31.09 1.80
CA ASP A 440 -3.77 32.12 1.29
C ASP A 440 -3.66 32.36 -0.23
N ALA A 441 -2.63 31.84 -0.90
CA ALA A 441 -2.44 32.00 -2.36
C ALA A 441 -3.09 30.88 -3.20
N ALA A 442 -3.74 29.88 -2.59
CA ALA A 442 -4.33 28.74 -3.31
C ALA A 442 -5.80 28.92 -3.70
N GLU A 443 -6.44 30.02 -3.30
CA GLU A 443 -7.86 30.27 -3.62
C GLU A 443 -8.13 30.72 -5.05
N GLY A 444 -7.09 30.96 -5.87
CA GLY A 444 -7.25 31.56 -7.22
C GLY A 444 -7.22 30.62 -8.42
N HIS A 445 -6.94 29.30 -8.29
CA HIS A 445 -6.64 28.50 -9.49
C HIS A 445 -7.43 27.20 -9.70
N HIS A 446 -8.54 26.98 -8.99
CA HIS A 446 -9.43 25.85 -9.32
C HIS A 446 -10.68 26.26 -10.15
N GLY A 447 -10.71 27.46 -10.71
CA GLY A 447 -11.88 28.00 -11.44
C GLY A 447 -11.65 28.47 -12.86
N ALA A 448 -10.53 28.18 -13.51
CA ALA A 448 -10.32 28.62 -14.90
C ALA A 448 -9.39 27.70 -15.70
N ALA A 449 -9.88 26.54 -16.09
CA ALA A 449 -9.27 25.77 -17.17
C ALA A 449 -10.35 25.01 -17.95
N ALA A 450 -11.29 25.76 -18.53
CA ALA A 450 -12.17 25.29 -19.58
C ALA A 450 -12.49 26.44 -20.53
N ALA A 451 -11.48 27.02 -21.21
CA ALA A 451 -11.66 27.78 -22.44
C ALA A 451 -10.29 27.90 -23.12
N GLY A 452 -10.15 27.30 -24.30
CA GLY A 452 -9.09 27.60 -25.26
C GLY A 452 -8.04 26.52 -25.46
N ALA A 453 -8.40 25.43 -26.15
CA ALA A 453 -7.42 24.63 -26.86
C ALA A 453 -6.91 25.40 -28.08
N PRO A 454 -5.61 25.63 -28.28
CA PRO A 454 -5.10 26.04 -29.55
C PRO A 454 -5.03 24.82 -30.47
N THR A 455 -5.82 24.89 -31.56
CA THR A 455 -5.67 24.02 -32.71
C THR A 455 -4.32 24.25 -33.38
N GLY A 456 -3.56 23.17 -33.61
CA GLY A 456 -2.50 23.21 -34.60
C GLY A 456 -1.12 22.82 -34.10
N HIS A 457 -0.85 21.51 -34.02
CA HIS A 457 0.48 20.99 -34.38
C HIS A 457 0.29 19.75 -35.24
N ALA A 458 0.75 19.90 -36.50
CA ALA A 458 0.82 18.84 -37.48
C ALA A 458 1.71 17.70 -37.00
N ALA A 459 1.23 16.48 -37.18
CA ALA A 459 2.02 15.26 -36.94
C ALA A 459 3.11 15.14 -38.01
N PRO A 460 4.33 14.66 -37.67
CA PRO A 460 5.31 14.31 -38.68
C PRO A 460 4.90 13.04 -39.42
N ALA A 461 5.05 13.07 -40.75
CA ALA A 461 4.74 11.99 -41.66
C ALA A 461 5.45 10.68 -41.30
N ALA A 462 4.70 9.60 -41.22
CA ALA A 462 5.22 8.24 -41.13
C ALA A 462 5.81 7.85 -42.50
N HIS A 463 7.09 7.47 -42.48
CA HIS A 463 7.73 6.81 -43.63
C HIS A 463 7.10 5.45 -43.86
N GLY A 464 6.59 5.22 -45.07
CA GLY A 464 6.03 3.95 -45.48
C GLY A 464 7.08 2.84 -45.57
N ALA A 465 6.81 1.76 -44.88
CA ALA A 465 7.43 0.48 -45.13
C ALA A 465 6.50 -0.31 -46.06
N GLN A 466 6.98 -0.61 -47.25
CA GLN A 466 6.31 -1.46 -48.25
C GLN A 466 6.26 -2.90 -47.72
N ALA A 467 5.07 -3.46 -47.69
CA ALA A 467 4.85 -4.88 -47.44
C ALA A 467 5.17 -5.69 -48.70
N GLU A 468 6.18 -6.53 -48.67
CA GLU A 468 6.40 -7.58 -49.65
C GLU A 468 5.40 -8.73 -49.43
N GLN A 469 4.71 -9.08 -50.49
CA GLN A 469 3.82 -10.27 -50.56
C GLN A 469 4.64 -11.54 -50.73
N PRO A 470 4.35 -12.62 -50.00
CA PRO A 470 4.97 -13.93 -50.30
C PRO A 470 4.27 -14.57 -51.48
N LYS A 471 5.09 -15.01 -52.44
CA LYS A 471 4.70 -15.80 -53.63
C LYS A 471 4.18 -17.17 -53.17
N GLY A 472 3.10 -17.62 -53.79
CA GLY A 472 2.52 -18.94 -53.61
C GLY A 472 3.45 -20.08 -54.12
N HIS A 473 3.41 -21.18 -53.40
CA HIS A 473 3.84 -22.49 -53.90
C HIS A 473 2.65 -23.45 -53.97
N GLU A 474 2.50 -23.99 -55.15
CA GLU A 474 1.46 -24.93 -55.55
C GLU A 474 1.52 -26.27 -54.81
N ALA A 475 0.36 -26.87 -54.78
CA ALA A 475 0.05 -28.16 -54.18
C ALA A 475 0.76 -29.31 -54.90
N GLY A 476 1.22 -30.28 -54.14
CA GLY A 476 1.56 -31.65 -54.58
C GLY A 476 0.95 -32.64 -53.61
N ALA A 477 -0.12 -33.28 -54.03
CA ALA A 477 -0.76 -34.37 -53.30
C ALA A 477 0.00 -35.70 -53.52
N SER A 478 0.15 -36.48 -52.48
CA SER A 478 0.02 -37.97 -52.55
C SER A 478 0.04 -38.59 -51.16
N HIS A 479 -1.00 -39.34 -50.89
CA HIS A 479 -1.10 -40.42 -49.87
C HIS A 479 -0.22 -41.62 -50.23
N PRO A 480 0.07 -42.59 -49.35
CA PRO A 480 -0.89 -43.25 -48.44
C PRO A 480 -0.73 -42.96 -46.93
#